data_82e711d5734ec919f78a700142490b4c
#
_entry.id   82e711d5734ec919f78a700142490b4c
#
_cell.length_a   1.000
_cell.length_b   1.000
_cell.length_c   1.000
_cell.angle_alpha   90.00
_cell.angle_beta   90.00
_cell.angle_gamma   90.00
#
_symmetry.space_group_name_H-M   'P 1'
#
loop_
_entity.id
_entity.type
_entity.pdbx_description
1 polymer ?
#
loop_
_entity_poly.entity_id
_entity_poly.type
_entity_poly.pdbx_seq_one_letter_code
_entity_poly.pdbx_strand_id
1 'polypeptide(L)'
;MLLPVLMLASCEITINEEQIFPSDDEALSVRLDEVAEILAMVPLHVSQMEEVHDAVTSSSSNGYDEEYTMTNLFRAPGTGVGDREFRSGKTYEKPLWKLIEEQVRSMSATKSLSMDPDSFLEMLTDSDVQIYWPFSDEWDGEEMPVITFDPEDGASANIGYRLIIEDDGSRHVEEVVVDEEMAKEAPVWVVNRNDDAGYTSLEMLRREDPDWGEGGGSIIVNPQPKSSETRNDNPSSPLKTLILKDFTMHRNYDSWFAGASEFFVKIGYLEDFTATTEAELRLYSPVVTDFMIVVKRKDVGVPQNFNAILMSDWSEKADACALMITEDDGGTQTEWTSKAKVYVAGKSYGVEITLPLNVRDDVVWRGKLAYDWFDRCNGESWPFGDVDLTFEIVEN
;
A
#
# COMPACT_ATOMS: atom_id res chain seq x y z
N MET A 1 55.89 -56.70 -8.38
CA MET A 1 55.66 -55.28 -8.60
C MET A 1 54.25 -55.11 -9.15
N LEU A 2 53.28 -54.99 -8.23
CA LEU A 2 51.86 -54.86 -8.58
C LEU A 2 51.50 -53.39 -8.48
N LEU A 3 51.00 -52.83 -9.57
CA LEU A 3 50.36 -51.50 -9.59
C LEU A 3 48.88 -51.64 -9.18
N PRO A 4 48.34 -50.73 -8.35
CA PRO A 4 46.90 -50.66 -8.11
C PRO A 4 46.20 -49.84 -9.18
N VAL A 5 45.13 -50.39 -9.73
CA VAL A 5 44.19 -49.74 -10.62
C VAL A 5 43.26 -48.89 -9.76
N LEU A 6 43.27 -47.57 -9.96
CA LEU A 6 42.30 -46.64 -9.36
C LEU A 6 41.04 -46.67 -10.21
N MET A 7 39.93 -47.14 -9.65
CA MET A 7 38.58 -46.97 -10.22
C MET A 7 38.07 -45.58 -9.83
N LEU A 8 37.88 -44.71 -10.80
CA LEU A 8 37.13 -43.44 -10.66
C LEU A 8 35.65 -43.77 -10.82
N ALA A 9 34.90 -43.64 -9.73
CA ALA A 9 33.46 -43.66 -9.76
C ALA A 9 32.96 -42.28 -10.26
N SER A 10 32.40 -42.26 -11.46
CA SER A 10 31.68 -41.11 -12.01
C SER A 10 30.30 -41.07 -11.32
N CYS A 11 30.01 -40.06 -10.51
CA CYS A 11 28.65 -39.71 -10.10
C CYS A 11 28.00 -38.95 -11.23
N GLU A 12 27.12 -39.57 -11.94
CA GLU A 12 26.15 -38.88 -12.82
C GLU A 12 25.14 -38.14 -11.93
N ILE A 13 25.21 -36.80 -11.94
CA ILE A 13 24.18 -35.94 -11.37
C ILE A 13 23.10 -35.86 -12.44
N THR A 14 22.01 -36.58 -12.21
CA THR A 14 20.79 -36.40 -12.98
C THR A 14 20.14 -35.11 -12.50
N ILE A 15 20.28 -34.01 -13.27
CA ILE A 15 19.49 -32.81 -13.09
C ILE A 15 18.10 -33.14 -13.63
N ASN A 16 17.14 -33.35 -12.72
CA ASN A 16 15.73 -33.26 -13.09
C ASN A 16 15.46 -31.79 -13.46
N GLU A 17 15.36 -31.50 -14.74
CA GLU A 17 14.63 -30.32 -15.20
C GLU A 17 13.16 -30.56 -14.84
N GLU A 18 12.73 -30.07 -13.66
CA GLU A 18 11.33 -29.79 -13.43
C GLU A 18 10.93 -28.74 -14.46
N GLN A 19 10.15 -29.16 -15.43
CA GLN A 19 9.43 -28.25 -16.29
C GLN A 19 8.50 -27.43 -15.36
N ILE A 20 8.90 -26.20 -15.06
CA ILE A 20 8.04 -25.20 -14.47
C ILE A 20 6.98 -24.92 -15.55
N PHE A 21 5.83 -25.55 -15.44
CA PHE A 21 4.65 -25.09 -16.15
C PHE A 21 4.25 -23.77 -15.50
N PRO A 22 4.07 -22.67 -16.26
CA PRO A 22 3.48 -21.46 -15.70
C PRO A 22 2.16 -21.83 -15.03
N SER A 23 1.92 -21.32 -13.82
CA SER A 23 0.65 -21.52 -13.15
C SER A 23 -0.46 -20.99 -14.05
N ASP A 24 -1.58 -21.71 -14.15
CA ASP A 24 -2.74 -21.32 -14.98
C ASP A 24 -3.30 -19.93 -14.60
N ASP A 25 -2.87 -19.34 -13.48
CA ASP A 25 -3.25 -17.99 -13.01
C ASP A 25 -2.52 -16.85 -13.76
N GLU A 26 -1.31 -17.07 -14.32
CA GLU A 26 -0.64 -16.05 -15.14
C GLU A 26 -1.26 -15.85 -16.52
N ALA A 27 -2.08 -16.81 -16.97
CA ALA A 27 -2.65 -16.79 -18.33
C ALA A 27 -3.88 -15.89 -18.50
N LEU A 28 -4.41 -15.28 -17.42
CA LEU A 28 -5.67 -14.51 -17.42
C LEU A 28 -5.53 -13.08 -16.86
N SER A 29 -4.33 -12.59 -16.58
CA SER A 29 -4.15 -11.22 -16.10
C SER A 29 -4.14 -10.22 -17.25
N VAL A 30 -4.77 -9.04 -17.04
CA VAL A 30 -4.71 -7.92 -17.97
C VAL A 30 -3.26 -7.42 -18.05
N ARG A 31 -2.73 -7.24 -19.24
CA ARG A 31 -1.36 -6.75 -19.48
C ARG A 31 -1.33 -5.23 -19.45
N LEU A 32 -0.43 -4.67 -18.67
CA LEU A 32 -0.29 -3.21 -18.49
C LEU A 32 0.08 -2.50 -19.80
N ASP A 33 0.99 -3.08 -20.59
CA ASP A 33 1.40 -2.56 -21.90
C ASP A 33 0.22 -2.50 -22.89
N GLU A 34 -0.64 -3.53 -22.94
CA GLU A 34 -1.82 -3.55 -23.82
C GLU A 34 -2.83 -2.46 -23.41
N VAL A 35 -3.03 -2.25 -22.12
CA VAL A 35 -3.91 -1.18 -21.61
C VAL A 35 -3.32 0.20 -21.93
N ALA A 36 -2.02 0.39 -21.78
CA ALA A 36 -1.34 1.66 -22.12
C ALA A 36 -1.46 1.98 -23.62
N GLU A 37 -1.26 1.00 -24.49
CA GLU A 37 -1.46 1.15 -25.94
C GLU A 37 -2.91 1.52 -26.30
N ILE A 38 -3.91 0.90 -25.66
CA ILE A 38 -5.32 1.21 -25.85
C ILE A 38 -5.60 2.65 -25.44
N LEU A 39 -5.17 3.07 -24.24
CA LEU A 39 -5.35 4.43 -23.74
C LEU A 39 -4.69 5.47 -24.63
N ALA A 40 -3.50 5.19 -25.13
CA ALA A 40 -2.77 6.09 -26.03
C ALA A 40 -3.47 6.34 -27.37
N MET A 41 -4.31 5.38 -27.83
CA MET A 41 -5.10 5.53 -29.05
C MET A 41 -6.44 6.25 -28.82
N VAL A 42 -6.84 6.46 -27.57
CA VAL A 42 -8.08 7.18 -27.22
C VAL A 42 -7.91 8.65 -27.57
N PRO A 43 -8.84 9.26 -28.35
CA PRO A 43 -8.79 10.68 -28.67
C PRO A 43 -9.20 11.51 -27.45
N LEU A 44 -8.25 11.72 -26.54
CA LEU A 44 -8.46 12.51 -25.33
C LEU A 44 -8.71 13.98 -25.66
N HIS A 45 -9.52 14.63 -24.83
CA HIS A 45 -9.76 16.06 -24.78
C HIS A 45 -9.57 16.54 -23.33
N VAL A 46 -9.52 17.85 -23.13
CA VAL A 46 -9.41 18.45 -21.79
C VAL A 46 -10.46 17.90 -20.81
N SER A 47 -11.68 17.58 -21.29
CA SER A 47 -12.73 17.02 -20.44
C SER A 47 -12.40 15.64 -19.85
N GLN A 48 -11.65 14.78 -20.54
CA GLN A 48 -11.19 13.50 -19.99
C GLN A 48 -9.99 13.72 -19.07
N MET A 49 -9.13 14.69 -19.36
CA MET A 49 -8.08 15.09 -18.44
C MET A 49 -8.66 15.59 -17.12
N GLU A 50 -9.68 16.47 -17.16
CA GLU A 50 -10.40 16.92 -15.96
C GLU A 50 -11.06 15.77 -15.20
N GLU A 51 -11.62 14.77 -15.91
CA GLU A 51 -12.23 13.59 -15.28
C GLU A 51 -11.21 12.80 -14.47
N VAL A 52 -10.06 12.48 -15.08
CA VAL A 52 -8.98 11.75 -14.41
C VAL A 52 -8.36 12.59 -13.29
N HIS A 53 -8.09 13.88 -13.54
CA HIS A 53 -7.55 14.78 -12.53
C HIS A 53 -8.44 14.89 -11.29
N ASP A 54 -9.75 15.05 -11.48
CA ASP A 54 -10.70 15.10 -10.37
C ASP A 54 -10.71 13.77 -9.58
N ALA A 55 -10.60 12.63 -10.29
CA ALA A 55 -10.58 11.30 -9.64
C ALA A 55 -9.30 11.08 -8.83
N VAL A 56 -8.12 11.32 -9.41
CA VAL A 56 -6.82 11.16 -8.72
C VAL A 56 -6.67 12.13 -7.55
N THR A 57 -7.19 13.36 -7.70
CA THR A 57 -7.24 14.36 -6.62
C THR A 57 -8.16 13.89 -5.50
N SER A 58 -9.29 13.27 -5.85
CA SER A 58 -10.21 12.72 -4.85
C SER A 58 -9.57 11.55 -4.08
N SER A 59 -8.90 10.62 -4.76
CA SER A 59 -8.15 9.53 -4.13
C SER A 59 -7.10 10.06 -3.17
N SER A 60 -6.23 10.91 -3.68
CA SER A 60 -5.15 11.55 -2.94
C SER A 60 -5.62 12.35 -1.71
N SER A 61 -6.75 13.07 -1.81
CA SER A 61 -7.34 13.82 -0.69
C SER A 61 -7.95 12.90 0.37
N ASN A 62 -8.11 11.62 0.07
CA ASN A 62 -8.57 10.60 0.98
C ASN A 62 -7.44 9.72 1.53
N GLY A 63 -6.17 10.12 1.34
CA GLY A 63 -5.00 9.46 1.89
C GLY A 63 -4.54 8.22 1.14
N TYR A 64 -4.95 8.09 -0.12
CA TYR A 64 -4.44 7.10 -1.06
C TYR A 64 -3.52 7.76 -2.08
N ASP A 65 -3.00 7.00 -3.03
CA ASP A 65 -2.18 7.56 -4.09
C ASP A 65 -2.99 8.39 -5.10
N GLU A 66 -2.30 9.01 -6.06
CA GLU A 66 -2.87 9.76 -7.18
C GLU A 66 -3.40 8.81 -8.26
N GLU A 67 -4.41 8.02 -7.90
CA GLU A 67 -4.90 6.87 -8.63
C GLU A 67 -6.34 7.00 -9.13
N TYR A 68 -6.65 6.37 -10.28
CA TYR A 68 -8.00 6.16 -10.78
C TYR A 68 -8.14 4.71 -11.25
N THR A 69 -8.69 3.85 -10.40
CA THR A 69 -8.81 2.42 -10.68
C THR A 69 -9.78 2.14 -11.83
N MET A 70 -9.51 1.09 -12.64
CA MET A 70 -10.40 0.70 -13.73
C MET A 70 -11.79 0.31 -13.22
N THR A 71 -11.87 -0.27 -12.02
CA THR A 71 -13.14 -0.52 -11.35
C THR A 71 -13.95 0.78 -11.17
N ASN A 72 -13.33 1.84 -10.67
CA ASN A 72 -14.00 3.13 -10.50
C ASN A 72 -14.32 3.81 -11.82
N LEU A 73 -13.51 3.62 -12.85
CA LEU A 73 -13.71 4.18 -14.18
C LEU A 73 -14.94 3.56 -14.88
N PHE A 74 -15.08 2.23 -14.84
CA PHE A 74 -16.10 1.51 -15.63
C PHE A 74 -17.42 1.24 -14.89
N ARG A 75 -17.40 1.08 -13.58
CA ARG A 75 -18.62 0.80 -12.81
C ARG A 75 -19.42 2.07 -12.53
N ALA A 76 -20.73 1.91 -12.47
CA ALA A 76 -21.63 3.01 -12.09
C ALA A 76 -21.39 3.43 -10.63
N PRO A 77 -21.56 4.73 -10.27
CA PRO A 77 -21.48 5.18 -8.90
C PRO A 77 -22.44 4.40 -7.97
N GLY A 78 -21.98 4.08 -6.75
CA GLY A 78 -22.73 3.31 -5.76
C GLY A 78 -22.79 1.81 -6.00
N THR A 79 -22.02 1.29 -6.96
CA THR A 79 -21.92 -0.15 -7.25
C THR A 79 -20.57 -0.75 -6.83
N GLY A 80 -19.65 0.06 -6.34
CA GLY A 80 -18.32 -0.36 -5.86
C GLY A 80 -18.41 -1.20 -4.59
N VAL A 81 -17.38 -1.98 -4.32
CA VAL A 81 -17.22 -2.72 -3.08
C VAL A 81 -16.45 -1.82 -2.10
N GLY A 82 -17.17 -1.33 -1.07
CA GLY A 82 -16.61 -0.44 -0.04
C GLY A 82 -16.76 1.06 -0.35
N ASP A 83 -16.24 1.90 0.54
CA ASP A 83 -16.39 3.36 0.49
C ASP A 83 -15.36 4.07 -0.42
N ARG A 84 -14.53 3.30 -1.15
CA ARG A 84 -13.45 3.79 -2.01
C ARG A 84 -13.92 4.11 -3.42
N GLU A 85 -14.94 4.95 -3.56
CA GLU A 85 -15.38 5.44 -4.87
C GLU A 85 -14.81 6.83 -5.15
N PHE A 86 -13.57 6.90 -5.63
CA PHE A 86 -12.90 8.15 -6.00
C PHE A 86 -13.16 8.44 -7.47
N ARG A 87 -13.93 9.47 -7.73
CA ARG A 87 -14.38 9.87 -9.06
C ARG A 87 -14.50 11.37 -9.15
N SER A 88 -14.58 11.87 -10.38
CA SER A 88 -15.06 13.23 -10.59
C SER A 88 -16.52 13.38 -10.14
N GLY A 89 -16.80 14.42 -9.40
CA GLY A 89 -18.18 14.82 -9.06
C GLY A 89 -18.98 15.40 -10.22
N LYS A 90 -18.35 15.57 -11.40
CA LYS A 90 -18.93 16.15 -12.61
C LYS A 90 -19.51 15.04 -13.50
N THR A 91 -20.46 15.43 -14.38
CA THR A 91 -20.96 14.54 -15.43
C THR A 91 -20.37 15.01 -16.77
N TYR A 92 -19.75 14.09 -17.48
CA TYR A 92 -19.14 14.31 -18.78
C TYR A 92 -20.02 13.79 -19.92
N GLU A 93 -20.14 14.53 -21.01
CA GLU A 93 -20.89 14.08 -22.20
C GLU A 93 -20.27 12.81 -22.79
N LYS A 94 -18.93 12.77 -22.83
CA LYS A 94 -18.13 11.62 -23.26
C LYS A 94 -17.15 11.24 -22.15
N PRO A 95 -17.57 10.47 -21.14
CA PRO A 95 -16.66 10.03 -20.09
C PRO A 95 -15.59 9.09 -20.66
N LEU A 96 -14.44 9.04 -20.00
CA LEU A 96 -13.26 8.29 -20.47
C LEU A 96 -13.58 6.81 -20.74
N TRP A 97 -14.37 6.17 -19.86
CA TRP A 97 -14.74 4.78 -20.05
C TRP A 97 -15.42 4.47 -21.39
N LYS A 98 -16.26 5.38 -21.90
CA LYS A 98 -16.91 5.20 -23.20
C LYS A 98 -15.92 5.27 -24.35
N LEU A 99 -14.96 6.17 -24.27
CA LEU A 99 -13.92 6.30 -25.29
C LEU A 99 -13.01 5.06 -25.30
N ILE A 100 -12.70 4.51 -24.13
CA ILE A 100 -11.96 3.25 -24.03
C ILE A 100 -12.77 2.09 -24.64
N GLU A 101 -14.06 1.97 -24.30
CA GLU A 101 -14.94 0.97 -24.88
C GLU A 101 -14.99 1.07 -26.43
N GLU A 102 -15.19 2.27 -26.95
CA GLU A 102 -15.18 2.53 -28.41
C GLU A 102 -13.85 2.12 -29.04
N GLN A 103 -12.72 2.43 -28.39
CA GLN A 103 -11.38 2.07 -28.86
C GLN A 103 -11.15 0.56 -28.87
N VAL A 104 -11.47 -0.13 -27.77
CA VAL A 104 -11.36 -1.59 -27.64
C VAL A 104 -12.18 -2.31 -28.74
N ARG A 105 -13.41 -1.87 -28.99
CA ARG A 105 -14.26 -2.41 -30.05
C ARG A 105 -13.71 -2.15 -31.45
N SER A 106 -13.08 -1.00 -31.66
CA SER A 106 -12.42 -0.65 -32.91
C SER A 106 -11.19 -1.54 -33.18
N MET A 107 -10.38 -1.82 -32.17
CA MET A 107 -9.20 -2.67 -32.27
C MET A 107 -9.57 -4.12 -32.56
N SER A 108 -10.64 -4.63 -31.99
CA SER A 108 -11.15 -5.97 -32.30
C SER A 108 -11.52 -6.12 -33.78
N ALA A 109 -12.10 -5.10 -34.40
CA ALA A 109 -12.40 -5.12 -35.81
C ALA A 109 -11.15 -5.26 -36.70
N THR A 110 -9.98 -4.82 -36.23
CA THR A 110 -8.68 -4.96 -36.89
C THR A 110 -7.87 -6.17 -36.46
N LYS A 111 -8.39 -7.02 -35.55
CA LYS A 111 -7.73 -8.17 -34.94
C LYS A 111 -6.43 -7.81 -34.18
N SER A 112 -6.38 -6.65 -33.59
CA SER A 112 -5.24 -6.17 -32.80
C SER A 112 -5.37 -6.48 -31.30
N LEU A 113 -6.52 -7.01 -30.84
CA LEU A 113 -6.75 -7.43 -29.47
C LEU A 113 -6.41 -8.91 -29.26
N SER A 114 -5.88 -9.23 -28.08
CA SER A 114 -5.53 -10.60 -27.67
C SER A 114 -6.77 -11.49 -27.44
N MET A 115 -7.92 -10.88 -27.12
CA MET A 115 -9.18 -11.57 -26.81
C MET A 115 -10.40 -10.83 -27.37
N ASP A 116 -11.57 -11.36 -27.11
CA ASP A 116 -12.85 -10.73 -27.47
C ASP A 116 -13.09 -9.46 -26.61
N PRO A 117 -13.64 -8.37 -27.22
CA PRO A 117 -13.78 -7.07 -26.56
C PRO A 117 -14.58 -7.06 -25.27
N ASP A 118 -15.68 -7.82 -25.21
CA ASP A 118 -16.55 -7.84 -24.03
C ASP A 118 -15.84 -8.54 -22.87
N SER A 119 -15.14 -9.65 -23.14
CA SER A 119 -14.30 -10.34 -22.17
C SER A 119 -13.13 -9.47 -21.69
N PHE A 120 -12.49 -8.72 -22.60
CA PHE A 120 -11.42 -7.79 -22.21
C PHE A 120 -11.91 -6.68 -21.30
N LEU A 121 -13.04 -6.05 -21.63
CA LEU A 121 -13.62 -4.98 -20.83
C LEU A 121 -14.10 -5.46 -19.46
N GLU A 122 -14.65 -6.68 -19.37
CA GLU A 122 -15.02 -7.32 -18.10
C GLU A 122 -13.78 -7.57 -17.23
N MET A 123 -12.74 -8.19 -17.80
CA MET A 123 -11.46 -8.41 -17.11
C MET A 123 -10.81 -7.12 -16.65
N LEU A 124 -10.79 -6.09 -17.51
CA LEU A 124 -10.22 -4.80 -17.17
C LEU A 124 -11.00 -4.12 -16.02
N THR A 125 -12.33 -4.20 -16.06
CA THR A 125 -13.20 -3.63 -15.01
C THR A 125 -12.99 -4.29 -13.65
N ASP A 126 -12.72 -5.61 -13.64
CA ASP A 126 -12.56 -6.41 -12.43
C ASP A 126 -11.09 -6.57 -12.00
N SER A 127 -10.17 -5.95 -12.75
CA SER A 127 -8.74 -6.02 -12.46
C SER A 127 -8.31 -5.02 -11.37
N ASP A 128 -7.09 -5.21 -10.90
CA ASP A 128 -6.34 -4.31 -10.04
C ASP A 128 -5.64 -3.17 -10.83
N VAL A 129 -5.88 -3.06 -12.14
CA VAL A 129 -5.26 -2.03 -12.98
C VAL A 129 -5.84 -0.65 -12.70
N GLN A 130 -4.98 0.36 -12.74
CA GLN A 130 -5.34 1.76 -12.54
C GLN A 130 -4.56 2.70 -13.46
N ILE A 131 -5.02 3.95 -13.51
CA ILE A 131 -4.26 5.09 -14.02
C ILE A 131 -3.67 5.81 -12.81
N TYR A 132 -2.37 5.78 -12.68
CA TYR A 132 -1.61 6.58 -11.74
C TYR A 132 -1.13 7.85 -12.46
N TRP A 133 -1.37 9.02 -11.87
CA TRP A 133 -0.94 10.29 -12.43
C TRP A 133 -0.04 11.05 -11.45
N PRO A 134 1.28 10.74 -11.44
CA PRO A 134 2.22 11.45 -10.58
C PRO A 134 2.26 12.94 -10.93
N PHE A 135 2.41 13.76 -9.88
CA PHE A 135 2.46 15.23 -10.02
C PHE A 135 1.21 15.85 -10.70
N SER A 136 0.05 15.22 -10.53
CA SER A 136 -1.22 15.68 -11.13
C SER A 136 -1.58 17.12 -10.74
N ASP A 137 -1.14 17.57 -9.57
CA ASP A 137 -1.32 18.95 -9.06
C ASP A 137 -0.49 20.01 -9.81
N GLU A 138 0.50 19.62 -10.62
CA GLU A 138 1.29 20.49 -11.49
C GLU A 138 0.65 20.74 -12.86
N TRP A 139 -0.45 20.04 -13.20
CA TRP A 139 -1.11 20.16 -14.50
C TRP A 139 -1.70 21.55 -14.75
N ASP A 140 -1.37 22.14 -15.89
CA ASP A 140 -1.78 23.51 -16.31
C ASP A 140 -3.23 23.62 -16.84
N GLY A 141 -3.92 22.47 -17.02
CA GLY A 141 -5.28 22.40 -17.55
C GLY A 141 -5.38 22.29 -19.08
N GLU A 142 -4.29 22.24 -19.82
CA GLU A 142 -4.28 22.25 -21.28
C GLU A 142 -3.52 21.06 -21.90
N GLU A 143 -2.38 20.67 -21.33
CA GLU A 143 -1.50 19.66 -21.91
C GLU A 143 -2.08 18.25 -21.83
N MET A 144 -1.94 17.47 -22.94
CA MET A 144 -2.37 16.06 -23.02
C MET A 144 -1.29 15.13 -22.49
N PRO A 145 -1.65 13.98 -21.92
CA PRO A 145 -0.70 13.09 -21.27
C PRO A 145 0.11 12.28 -22.28
N VAL A 146 1.32 11.92 -21.88
CA VAL A 146 2.01 10.74 -22.38
C VAL A 146 1.51 9.54 -21.58
N ILE A 147 1.15 8.44 -22.24
CA ILE A 147 0.70 7.21 -21.59
C ILE A 147 1.87 6.24 -21.51
N THR A 148 2.14 5.74 -20.35
CA THR A 148 3.15 4.69 -20.13
C THR A 148 2.60 3.60 -19.22
N PHE A 149 3.42 2.63 -18.84
CA PHE A 149 3.04 1.55 -17.94
C PHE A 149 4.22 1.17 -17.04
N ASP A 150 3.92 0.56 -15.90
CA ASP A 150 4.93 0.01 -15.01
C ASP A 150 5.58 -1.22 -15.70
N PRO A 151 6.91 -1.22 -15.89
CA PRO A 151 7.63 -2.36 -16.44
C PRO A 151 7.69 -3.57 -15.48
N GLU A 152 7.26 -3.42 -14.22
CA GLU A 152 7.23 -4.46 -13.18
C GLU A 152 8.61 -5.08 -12.85
N ASP A 153 9.72 -4.50 -13.37
CA ASP A 153 11.10 -4.95 -13.16
C ASP A 153 11.96 -3.95 -12.37
N GLY A 154 11.35 -2.85 -11.89
CA GLY A 154 12.00 -1.78 -11.16
C GLY A 154 12.86 -0.86 -12.03
N ALA A 155 12.69 -0.85 -13.36
CA ALA A 155 13.38 0.07 -14.25
C ALA A 155 12.99 1.53 -13.96
N SER A 156 13.95 2.46 -14.12
CA SER A 156 13.72 3.89 -13.93
C SER A 156 13.22 4.64 -15.17
N ALA A 157 13.14 3.97 -16.33
CA ALA A 157 12.63 4.51 -17.58
C ALA A 157 11.94 3.40 -18.38
N ASN A 158 10.87 3.75 -19.10
CA ASN A 158 10.14 2.84 -19.96
C ASN A 158 9.72 3.56 -21.26
N ILE A 159 9.18 2.80 -22.21
CA ILE A 159 8.51 3.39 -23.36
C ILE A 159 7.17 3.99 -22.92
N GLY A 160 6.83 5.10 -23.53
CA GLY A 160 5.51 5.72 -23.43
C GLY A 160 4.99 6.07 -24.82
N TYR A 161 3.72 6.41 -24.88
CA TYR A 161 2.97 6.61 -26.09
C TYR A 161 2.33 7.99 -26.08
N ARG A 162 2.57 8.76 -27.15
CA ARG A 162 1.95 10.07 -27.38
C ARG A 162 1.08 10.02 -28.62
N LEU A 163 -0.18 10.40 -28.51
CA LEU A 163 -1.07 10.51 -29.67
C LEU A 163 -0.75 11.79 -30.46
N ILE A 164 -0.36 11.62 -31.70
CA ILE A 164 -0.17 12.72 -32.65
C ILE A 164 -1.39 12.77 -33.56
N ILE A 165 -1.96 13.98 -33.70
CA ILE A 165 -3.05 14.27 -34.64
C ILE A 165 -2.49 15.24 -35.70
N GLU A 166 -2.41 14.78 -36.93
CA GLU A 166 -1.91 15.53 -38.06
C GLU A 166 -2.95 16.55 -38.55
N ASP A 167 -2.51 17.54 -39.32
CA ASP A 167 -3.37 18.56 -39.88
C ASP A 167 -4.49 18.01 -40.80
N ASP A 168 -4.28 16.85 -41.40
CA ASP A 168 -5.26 16.16 -42.24
C ASP A 168 -6.27 15.32 -41.45
N GLY A 169 -6.15 15.32 -40.11
CA GLY A 169 -6.97 14.53 -39.17
C GLY A 169 -6.55 13.06 -39.02
N SER A 170 -5.46 12.64 -39.66
CA SER A 170 -4.86 11.32 -39.43
C SER A 170 -4.24 11.26 -38.02
N ARG A 171 -4.19 10.08 -37.44
CA ARG A 171 -3.69 9.84 -36.10
C ARG A 171 -2.66 8.75 -36.11
N HIS A 172 -1.60 8.93 -35.36
CA HIS A 172 -0.63 7.89 -35.08
C HIS A 172 -0.09 8.04 -33.64
N VAL A 173 0.45 6.98 -33.11
CA VAL A 173 1.09 6.96 -31.81
C VAL A 173 2.60 7.06 -32.02
N GLU A 174 3.24 8.00 -31.33
CA GLU A 174 4.68 8.15 -31.26
C GLU A 174 5.19 7.49 -29.98
N GLU A 175 6.22 6.65 -30.11
CA GLU A 175 6.92 6.11 -28.94
C GLU A 175 7.96 7.12 -28.43
N VAL A 176 7.93 7.35 -27.12
CA VAL A 176 8.88 8.23 -26.42
C VAL A 176 9.46 7.50 -25.22
N VAL A 177 10.65 7.89 -24.77
CA VAL A 177 11.20 7.39 -23.51
C VAL A 177 10.63 8.24 -22.38
N VAL A 178 10.06 7.59 -21.38
CA VAL A 178 9.45 8.24 -20.21
C VAL A 178 10.22 7.85 -18.96
N ASP A 179 10.56 8.86 -18.17
CA ASP A 179 11.19 8.75 -16.87
C ASP A 179 10.57 9.75 -15.88
N GLU A 180 10.99 9.72 -14.64
CA GLU A 180 10.45 10.59 -13.59
C GLU A 180 10.66 12.10 -13.89
N GLU A 181 11.74 12.46 -14.56
CA GLU A 181 12.02 13.86 -14.92
C GLU A 181 10.98 14.38 -15.94
N MET A 182 10.62 13.55 -16.92
CA MET A 182 9.53 13.88 -17.85
C MET A 182 8.18 14.05 -17.11
N ALA A 183 7.90 13.16 -16.13
CA ALA A 183 6.65 13.23 -15.37
C ALA A 183 6.53 14.48 -14.49
N LYS A 184 7.66 15.08 -14.10
CA LYS A 184 7.70 16.39 -13.40
C LYS A 184 7.48 17.59 -14.35
N GLU A 185 7.76 17.44 -15.64
CA GLU A 185 7.69 18.52 -16.61
C GLU A 185 6.40 18.51 -17.45
N ALA A 186 5.76 17.35 -17.60
CA ALA A 186 4.58 17.15 -18.44
C ALA A 186 3.63 16.10 -17.83
N PRO A 187 2.32 16.13 -18.14
CA PRO A 187 1.39 15.11 -17.71
C PRO A 187 1.80 13.72 -18.23
N VAL A 188 1.95 12.78 -17.31
CA VAL A 188 2.19 11.37 -17.62
C VAL A 188 1.15 10.53 -16.88
N TRP A 189 0.43 9.68 -17.61
CA TRP A 189 -0.42 8.65 -17.02
C TRP A 189 0.32 7.31 -17.06
N VAL A 190 0.52 6.74 -15.91
CA VAL A 190 1.14 5.42 -15.77
C VAL A 190 0.03 4.38 -15.55
N VAL A 191 0.01 3.35 -16.40
CA VAL A 191 -0.83 2.17 -16.16
C VAL A 191 -0.04 1.24 -15.25
N ASN A 192 -0.51 1.06 -14.03
CA ASN A 192 0.11 0.17 -13.03
C ASN A 192 -0.96 -0.64 -12.29
N ARG A 193 -0.56 -1.38 -11.26
CA ARG A 193 -1.46 -2.15 -10.40
C ARG A 193 -1.74 -1.38 -9.12
N ASN A 194 -2.97 -1.52 -8.62
CA ASN A 194 -3.38 -1.02 -7.33
C ASN A 194 -2.99 -2.03 -6.24
N ASP A 195 -2.07 -1.67 -5.38
CA ASP A 195 -1.53 -2.49 -4.29
C ASP A 195 -2.19 -2.19 -2.94
N ASP A 196 -2.83 -1.03 -2.80
CA ASP A 196 -3.50 -0.59 -1.57
C ASP A 196 -4.99 -0.98 -1.46
N ALA A 197 -5.55 -1.73 -2.42
CA ALA A 197 -6.98 -2.04 -2.53
C ALA A 197 -7.61 -2.67 -1.27
N GLY A 198 -6.81 -3.33 -0.44
CA GLY A 198 -7.26 -4.01 0.78
C GLY A 198 -7.24 -3.15 2.04
N TYR A 199 -6.81 -1.88 1.95
CA TYR A 199 -6.51 -1.05 3.12
C TYR A 199 -7.41 0.17 3.23
N THR A 200 -7.57 0.67 4.45
CA THR A 200 -8.30 1.91 4.74
C THR A 200 -7.29 2.97 5.20
N SER A 201 -7.25 4.10 4.49
CA SER A 201 -6.35 5.20 4.81
C SER A 201 -6.70 5.86 6.15
N LEU A 202 -5.73 6.59 6.74
CA LEU A 202 -5.95 7.36 7.97
C LEU A 202 -7.03 8.44 7.80
N GLU A 203 -7.09 9.07 6.63
CA GLU A 203 -8.09 10.08 6.29
C GLU A 203 -9.49 9.51 6.25
N MET A 204 -9.64 8.29 5.73
CA MET A 204 -10.93 7.59 5.72
C MET A 204 -11.34 7.18 7.13
N LEU A 205 -10.43 6.65 7.95
CA LEU A 205 -10.69 6.32 9.36
C LEU A 205 -11.15 7.55 10.15
N ARG A 206 -10.55 8.73 9.92
CA ARG A 206 -10.95 9.99 10.55
C ARG A 206 -12.32 10.49 10.08
N ARG A 207 -12.74 10.17 8.86
CA ARG A 207 -14.08 10.50 8.37
C ARG A 207 -15.16 9.64 9.01
N GLU A 208 -14.87 8.37 9.21
CA GLU A 208 -15.78 7.44 9.89
C GLU A 208 -15.88 7.75 11.39
N ASP A 209 -14.78 8.12 12.02
CA ASP A 209 -14.69 8.53 13.41
C ASP A 209 -13.88 9.84 13.52
N PRO A 210 -14.56 11.02 13.55
CA PRO A 210 -13.91 12.31 13.66
C PRO A 210 -13.08 12.49 14.93
N ASP A 211 -13.35 11.70 15.97
CA ASP A 211 -12.59 11.70 17.23
C ASP A 211 -11.38 10.74 17.18
N TRP A 212 -11.20 10.02 16.04
CA TRP A 212 -10.08 9.10 15.84
C TRP A 212 -8.74 9.84 15.93
N GLY A 213 -7.88 9.41 16.85
CA GLY A 213 -6.59 10.06 17.09
C GLY A 213 -6.64 11.22 18.10
N GLU A 214 -7.80 11.64 18.62
CA GLU A 214 -7.94 12.73 19.61
C GLU A 214 -8.11 12.27 21.07
N GLY A 215 -7.85 11.01 21.37
CA GLY A 215 -7.70 10.55 22.76
C GLY A 215 -8.98 10.21 23.51
N GLY A 216 -10.07 9.90 22.84
CA GLY A 216 -11.31 9.47 23.47
C GLY A 216 -12.15 8.51 22.64
N GLY A 217 -11.79 8.31 21.39
CA GLY A 217 -12.52 7.46 20.44
C GLY A 217 -12.12 5.99 20.52
N SER A 218 -13.07 5.12 20.30
CA SER A 218 -12.81 3.68 20.19
C SER A 218 -11.96 3.40 18.95
N ILE A 219 -10.78 2.86 19.15
CA ILE A 219 -9.92 2.40 18.06
C ILE A 219 -10.66 1.26 17.34
N ILE A 220 -10.88 1.41 16.04
CA ILE A 220 -11.29 0.27 15.21
C ILE A 220 -10.01 -0.53 14.90
N VAL A 221 -9.58 -1.30 15.86
CA VAL A 221 -8.66 -2.42 15.61
C VAL A 221 -9.53 -3.54 15.04
N ASN A 222 -9.04 -4.22 14.02
CA ASN A 222 -9.62 -5.45 13.48
C ASN A 222 -10.25 -6.29 14.63
N PRO A 223 -11.58 -6.50 14.67
CA PRO A 223 -12.25 -6.94 15.89
C PRO A 223 -11.87 -8.37 16.23
N GLN A 224 -10.87 -8.53 17.08
CA GLN A 224 -10.76 -9.75 17.86
C GLN A 224 -11.93 -9.74 18.87
N PRO A 225 -12.63 -10.86 19.07
CA PRO A 225 -13.77 -10.91 19.97
C PRO A 225 -13.34 -10.53 21.38
N LYS A 226 -13.82 -9.38 21.87
CA LYS A 226 -13.64 -8.95 23.25
C LYS A 226 -14.18 -10.04 24.18
N SER A 227 -13.31 -10.63 24.99
CA SER A 227 -13.77 -11.34 26.17
C SER A 227 -14.38 -10.31 27.12
N SER A 228 -15.70 -10.36 27.25
CA SER A 228 -16.44 -9.53 28.21
C SER A 228 -16.11 -9.99 29.63
N GLU A 229 -15.16 -9.34 30.26
CA GLU A 229 -14.99 -9.46 31.71
C GLU A 229 -14.90 -8.09 32.36
N THR A 230 -15.71 -7.95 33.39
CA THR A 230 -15.92 -6.83 34.29
C THR A 230 -14.62 -6.19 34.77
N ARG A 231 -14.43 -4.92 34.48
CA ARG A 231 -13.45 -4.03 35.12
C ARG A 231 -13.54 -4.16 36.64
N ASN A 232 -12.51 -4.64 37.26
CA ASN A 232 -12.27 -4.43 38.69
C ASN A 232 -11.51 -3.11 38.83
N ASP A 233 -12.23 -2.07 39.22
CA ASP A 233 -11.69 -0.74 39.53
C ASP A 233 -10.74 -0.82 40.74
N ASN A 234 -9.46 -1.00 40.47
CA ASN A 234 -8.42 -0.69 41.45
C ASN A 234 -7.28 0.06 40.73
N PRO A 235 -7.25 1.39 40.78
CA PRO A 235 -6.28 2.21 40.06
C PRO A 235 -4.93 2.17 40.78
N SER A 236 -4.01 1.33 40.32
CA SER A 236 -2.67 1.30 40.91
C SER A 236 -1.55 1.84 40.01
N SER A 237 -1.86 2.26 38.77
CA SER A 237 -0.95 3.03 37.91
C SER A 237 -1.79 3.72 36.84
N PRO A 238 -1.49 4.94 36.44
CA PRO A 238 -2.17 5.58 35.33
C PRO A 238 -1.96 4.76 34.07
N LEU A 239 -3.03 4.53 33.33
CA LEU A 239 -2.95 3.95 32.00
C LEU A 239 -2.40 5.00 31.06
N LYS A 240 -1.57 4.58 30.11
CA LYS A 240 -0.92 5.46 29.14
C LYS A 240 -1.38 5.10 27.75
N THR A 241 -1.51 6.11 26.91
CA THR A 241 -1.78 5.97 25.47
C THR A 241 -0.57 6.46 24.70
N LEU A 242 -0.07 5.68 23.75
CA LEU A 242 1.01 6.08 22.84
C LEU A 242 0.42 6.53 21.51
N ILE A 243 0.79 7.70 21.06
CA ILE A 243 0.35 8.31 19.80
C ILE A 243 1.55 8.46 18.87
N LEU A 244 1.40 8.10 17.59
CA LEU A 244 2.29 8.52 16.52
C LEU A 244 1.88 9.92 16.07
N LYS A 245 2.74 10.90 16.29
CA LYS A 245 2.51 12.30 15.92
C LYS A 245 2.91 12.58 14.49
N ASP A 246 4.13 12.19 14.14
CA ASP A 246 4.73 12.48 12.84
C ASP A 246 5.43 11.24 12.27
N PHE A 247 5.40 11.16 10.95
CA PHE A 247 6.15 10.20 10.14
C PHE A 247 6.89 10.97 9.05
N THR A 248 8.17 10.71 8.86
CA THR A 248 8.97 11.30 7.79
C THR A 248 9.69 10.20 7.02
N MET A 249 9.41 10.07 5.73
CA MET A 249 10.14 9.16 4.83
C MET A 249 11.37 9.87 4.27
N HIS A 250 12.51 9.20 4.20
CA HIS A 250 13.77 9.77 3.68
C HIS A 250 14.14 9.30 2.29
N ARG A 251 13.51 8.24 1.78
CA ARG A 251 13.66 7.79 0.39
C ARG A 251 12.38 7.12 -0.10
N ASN A 252 12.15 7.14 -1.41
CA ASN A 252 11.16 6.28 -2.03
C ASN A 252 11.66 4.83 -2.04
N TYR A 253 10.76 3.89 -1.79
CA TYR A 253 11.00 2.46 -1.91
C TYR A 253 10.61 1.97 -3.30
N ASP A 254 9.45 2.35 -3.75
CA ASP A 254 8.95 2.00 -5.07
C ASP A 254 9.65 2.70 -6.24
N SER A 255 9.58 2.08 -7.41
CA SER A 255 9.86 2.77 -8.67
C SER A 255 8.83 3.89 -8.86
N TRP A 256 9.19 4.92 -9.63
CA TRP A 256 8.23 6.00 -9.86
C TRP A 256 7.02 5.56 -10.73
N PHE A 257 7.10 4.41 -11.41
CA PHE A 257 5.99 3.80 -12.14
C PHE A 257 5.02 3.06 -11.22
N ALA A 258 5.48 2.52 -10.11
CA ALA A 258 4.66 1.77 -9.17
C ALA A 258 3.73 2.69 -8.38
N GLY A 259 4.20 3.87 -7.97
CA GLY A 259 3.35 4.82 -7.24
C GLY A 259 4.08 5.56 -6.13
N ALA A 260 3.33 5.94 -5.13
CA ALA A 260 3.80 6.40 -3.83
C ALA A 260 4.38 5.20 -3.03
N SER A 261 5.02 5.45 -1.89
CA SER A 261 5.44 4.38 -1.00
C SER A 261 4.42 4.18 0.12
N GLU A 262 3.98 2.93 0.32
CA GLU A 262 2.96 2.51 1.29
C GLU A 262 3.61 1.89 2.51
N PHE A 263 3.68 2.67 3.60
CA PHE A 263 4.28 2.19 4.84
C PHE A 263 3.23 1.63 5.80
N PHE A 264 3.52 0.47 6.35
CA PHE A 264 2.79 -0.07 7.49
C PHE A 264 3.55 0.19 8.77
N VAL A 265 2.90 0.85 9.74
CA VAL A 265 3.38 0.96 11.11
C VAL A 265 2.59 -0.02 11.96
N LYS A 266 3.27 -1.06 12.43
CA LYS A 266 2.67 -2.19 13.18
C LYS A 266 3.26 -2.24 14.57
N ILE A 267 2.41 -2.20 15.60
CA ILE A 267 2.86 -2.34 16.98
C ILE A 267 2.07 -3.45 17.68
N GLY A 268 2.80 -4.30 18.39
CA GLY A 268 2.21 -5.36 19.19
C GLY A 268 2.52 -5.16 20.67
N TYR A 269 1.50 -5.25 21.53
CA TYR A 269 1.61 -5.01 22.96
C TYR A 269 0.55 -5.78 23.76
N LEU A 270 0.62 -5.70 25.08
CA LEU A 270 -0.42 -6.21 25.98
C LEU A 270 -1.25 -5.03 26.50
N GLU A 271 -2.50 -4.98 26.06
CA GLU A 271 -3.48 -3.99 26.48
C GLU A 271 -4.02 -4.33 27.89
N ASP A 272 -4.28 -3.32 28.72
CA ASP A 272 -4.89 -3.45 30.07
C ASP A 272 -4.20 -4.51 30.96
N PHE A 273 -2.90 -4.74 30.82
CA PHE A 273 -2.22 -5.82 31.50
C PHE A 273 -2.17 -5.59 33.02
N THR A 274 -3.10 -6.16 33.77
CA THR A 274 -3.25 -6.03 35.22
C THR A 274 -3.00 -7.31 36.00
N ALA A 275 -2.67 -8.43 35.34
CA ALA A 275 -2.49 -9.75 35.96
C ALA A 275 -1.62 -9.71 37.23
N THR A 276 -2.10 -10.37 38.29
CA THR A 276 -1.42 -10.53 39.58
C THR A 276 -1.04 -11.98 39.86
N THR A 277 -1.62 -12.92 39.10
CA THR A 277 -1.37 -14.35 39.21
C THR A 277 -1.02 -14.95 37.85
N GLU A 278 -0.33 -16.12 37.88
CA GLU A 278 -0.01 -16.85 36.65
C GLU A 278 -1.29 -17.36 35.90
N ALA A 279 -2.37 -17.60 36.62
CA ALA A 279 -3.63 -18.03 36.02
C ALA A 279 -4.27 -16.87 35.24
N GLU A 280 -4.23 -15.67 35.79
CA GLU A 280 -4.69 -14.44 35.11
C GLU A 280 -3.84 -14.13 33.87
N LEU A 281 -2.51 -14.30 33.95
CA LEU A 281 -1.62 -14.08 32.81
C LEU A 281 -2.06 -14.83 31.54
N ARG A 282 -2.61 -16.03 31.70
CA ARG A 282 -3.07 -16.86 30.57
C ARG A 282 -4.31 -16.33 29.86
N LEU A 283 -4.97 -15.34 30.43
CA LEU A 283 -6.14 -14.69 29.85
C LEU A 283 -5.76 -13.54 28.89
N TYR A 284 -4.50 -13.10 28.93
CA TYR A 284 -4.02 -12.01 28.08
C TYR A 284 -3.40 -12.54 26.80
N SER A 285 -3.78 -11.92 25.70
CA SER A 285 -3.15 -12.11 24.39
C SER A 285 -2.64 -10.76 23.91
N PRO A 286 -1.51 -10.72 23.19
CA PRO A 286 -1.08 -9.49 22.53
C PRO A 286 -2.12 -8.99 21.54
N VAL A 287 -2.28 -7.67 21.51
CA VAL A 287 -3.03 -6.96 20.47
C VAL A 287 -2.05 -6.34 19.49
N VAL A 288 -2.48 -6.17 18.24
CA VAL A 288 -1.68 -5.55 17.19
C VAL A 288 -2.49 -4.37 16.65
N THR A 289 -1.86 -3.21 16.63
CA THR A 289 -2.32 -2.05 15.86
C THR A 289 -1.51 -2.01 14.58
N ASP A 290 -2.18 -1.84 13.44
CA ASP A 290 -1.61 -1.86 12.12
C ASP A 290 -2.35 -0.83 11.26
N PHE A 291 -1.62 0.11 10.65
CA PHE A 291 -2.20 1.09 9.73
C PHE A 291 -1.21 1.50 8.67
N MET A 292 -1.75 1.87 7.51
CA MET A 292 -1.01 2.28 6.34
C MET A 292 -0.83 3.80 6.30
N ILE A 293 0.35 4.21 5.86
CA ILE A 293 0.73 5.59 5.58
C ILE A 293 1.21 5.66 4.14
N VAL A 294 0.47 6.35 3.28
CA VAL A 294 0.90 6.63 1.90
C VAL A 294 1.71 7.91 1.89
N VAL A 295 2.96 7.85 1.42
CA VAL A 295 3.85 9.01 1.31
C VAL A 295 4.17 9.24 -0.16
N LYS A 296 3.66 10.34 -0.70
CA LYS A 296 3.89 10.71 -2.10
C LYS A 296 5.35 11.01 -2.37
N ARG A 297 5.77 10.77 -3.59
CA ARG A 297 7.16 11.00 -4.03
C ARG A 297 7.66 12.41 -3.76
N LYS A 298 6.81 13.43 -3.89
CA LYS A 298 7.15 14.84 -3.60
C LYS A 298 7.33 15.14 -2.11
N ASP A 299 6.80 14.27 -1.23
CA ASP A 299 6.79 14.48 0.22
C ASP A 299 7.97 13.78 0.92
N VAL A 300 8.96 13.26 0.16
CA VAL A 300 10.22 12.75 0.73
C VAL A 300 10.90 13.85 1.56
N GLY A 301 11.21 13.53 2.82
CA GLY A 301 11.80 14.48 3.77
C GLY A 301 10.82 15.48 4.39
N VAL A 302 9.53 15.38 4.06
CA VAL A 302 8.46 16.23 4.62
C VAL A 302 7.75 15.47 5.74
N PRO A 303 7.72 16.01 6.99
CA PRO A 303 6.98 15.38 8.08
C PRO A 303 5.48 15.33 7.79
N GLN A 304 4.91 14.13 7.89
CA GLN A 304 3.48 13.89 7.82
C GLN A 304 2.91 13.82 9.23
N ASN A 305 1.90 14.65 9.55
CA ASN A 305 1.32 14.72 10.89
C ASN A 305 0.07 13.84 11.00
N PHE A 306 0.01 12.95 11.99
CA PHE A 306 -1.06 11.93 12.07
C PHE A 306 -1.92 12.00 13.32
N ASN A 307 -1.37 12.03 14.54
CA ASN A 307 -2.06 11.75 15.79
C ASN A 307 -2.72 10.35 15.82
N ALA A 308 -2.04 9.33 15.30
CA ALA A 308 -2.54 7.97 15.29
C ALA A 308 -2.28 7.26 16.62
N ILE A 309 -3.32 6.69 17.25
CA ILE A 309 -3.15 5.90 18.47
C ILE A 309 -2.49 4.56 18.11
N LEU A 310 -1.28 4.34 18.62
CA LEU A 310 -0.53 3.09 18.45
C LEU A 310 -0.85 2.08 19.54
N MET A 311 -0.88 2.52 20.79
CA MET A 311 -1.20 1.69 21.94
C MET A 311 -2.15 2.44 22.85
N SER A 312 -3.28 1.82 23.18
CA SER A 312 -4.16 2.29 24.25
C SER A 312 -3.92 1.47 25.52
N ASP A 313 -4.15 2.12 26.68
CA ASP A 313 -4.23 1.47 27.97
C ASP A 313 -3.06 0.50 28.31
N TRP A 314 -1.82 0.85 27.89
CA TRP A 314 -0.66 0.05 28.24
C TRP A 314 -0.17 0.31 29.67
N SER A 315 0.40 -0.72 30.28
CA SER A 315 0.89 -0.68 31.66
C SER A 315 2.38 -1.03 31.75
N GLU A 316 3.05 -0.49 32.77
CA GLU A 316 4.48 -0.70 33.04
C GLU A 316 4.82 -2.15 33.50
N LYS A 317 3.82 -3.03 33.67
CA LYS A 317 4.06 -4.43 34.05
C LYS A 317 4.67 -5.28 32.91
N ALA A 318 4.54 -4.83 31.67
CA ALA A 318 5.28 -5.37 30.53
C ALA A 318 6.59 -4.60 30.36
N ASP A 319 7.66 -5.24 29.88
CA ASP A 319 8.96 -4.59 29.68
C ASP A 319 9.07 -3.86 28.34
N ALA A 320 8.30 -4.27 27.36
CA ALA A 320 8.42 -3.74 26.00
C ALA A 320 7.24 -4.14 25.10
N CYS A 321 7.10 -3.39 24.01
CA CYS A 321 6.28 -3.75 22.84
C CYS A 321 7.17 -4.24 21.69
N ALA A 322 6.53 -4.79 20.64
CA ALA A 322 7.16 -5.06 19.35
C ALA A 322 6.71 -3.98 18.36
N LEU A 323 7.65 -3.34 17.68
CA LEU A 323 7.39 -2.37 16.60
C LEU A 323 7.98 -2.91 15.31
N MET A 324 7.25 -2.78 14.21
CA MET A 324 7.71 -3.07 12.87
C MET A 324 7.19 -2.00 11.91
N ILE A 325 8.07 -1.60 11.01
CA ILE A 325 7.76 -0.70 9.91
C ILE A 325 8.13 -1.45 8.64
N THR A 326 7.17 -1.65 7.77
CA THR A 326 7.36 -2.26 6.46
C THR A 326 6.86 -1.31 5.40
N GLU A 327 7.42 -1.41 4.23
CA GLU A 327 6.84 -0.88 3.03
C GLU A 327 6.26 -2.04 2.23
N ASP A 328 5.09 -1.85 1.62
CA ASP A 328 4.30 -2.93 1.01
C ASP A 328 4.70 -3.17 -0.45
N ASP A 329 5.24 -4.34 -0.72
CA ASP A 329 5.47 -4.86 -2.07
C ASP A 329 4.53 -6.04 -2.38
N GLY A 330 3.52 -6.25 -1.54
CA GLY A 330 2.56 -7.33 -1.66
C GLY A 330 3.13 -8.73 -1.44
N GLY A 331 2.47 -9.72 -1.99
CA GLY A 331 2.89 -11.12 -1.89
C GLY A 331 2.09 -11.92 -0.86
N THR A 332 2.63 -13.07 -0.46
CA THR A 332 1.97 -13.98 0.48
C THR A 332 2.23 -13.55 1.91
N GLN A 333 1.17 -13.52 2.74
CA GLN A 333 1.28 -13.17 4.15
C GLN A 333 2.22 -14.13 4.91
N THR A 334 3.07 -13.56 5.73
CA THR A 334 3.99 -14.21 6.66
C THR A 334 3.97 -13.50 8.02
N GLU A 335 4.85 -13.87 8.96
CA GLU A 335 4.83 -13.32 10.30
C GLU A 335 6.24 -13.12 10.85
N TRP A 336 6.40 -12.07 11.67
CA TRP A 336 7.58 -11.88 12.50
C TRP A 336 7.20 -11.92 13.98
N THR A 337 7.88 -12.76 14.78
CA THR A 337 7.62 -12.91 16.20
C THR A 337 8.73 -12.29 17.04
N SER A 338 8.34 -11.48 18.00
CA SER A 338 9.18 -10.90 19.05
C SER A 338 8.79 -11.46 20.43
N LYS A 339 9.70 -11.31 21.41
CA LYS A 339 9.44 -11.78 22.79
C LYS A 339 9.57 -10.62 23.75
N ALA A 340 8.48 -10.31 24.43
CA ALA A 340 8.44 -9.40 25.57
C ALA A 340 8.48 -10.17 26.88
N LYS A 341 8.71 -9.47 27.99
CA LYS A 341 8.62 -10.03 29.34
C LYS A 341 7.56 -9.28 30.12
N VAL A 342 6.82 -10.02 30.91
CA VAL A 342 5.87 -9.49 31.87
C VAL A 342 6.22 -9.94 33.28
N TYR A 343 5.91 -9.12 34.26
CA TYR A 343 6.22 -9.37 35.66
C TYR A 343 4.93 -9.61 36.44
N VAL A 344 4.77 -10.83 36.96
CA VAL A 344 3.59 -11.24 37.72
C VAL A 344 4.06 -11.92 39.00
N ALA A 345 3.57 -11.49 40.16
CA ALA A 345 3.90 -12.06 41.48
C ALA A 345 5.43 -12.20 41.72
N GLY A 346 6.23 -11.24 41.25
CA GLY A 346 7.69 -11.23 41.41
C GLY A 346 8.45 -12.17 40.48
N LYS A 347 7.77 -12.79 39.52
CA LYS A 347 8.36 -13.65 38.48
C LYS A 347 8.25 -13.02 37.10
N SER A 348 9.21 -13.33 36.24
CA SER A 348 9.21 -12.91 34.84
C SER A 348 8.70 -14.03 33.95
N TYR A 349 7.79 -13.71 33.05
CA TYR A 349 7.22 -14.62 32.04
C TYR A 349 7.47 -14.05 30.63
N GLY A 350 7.77 -14.93 29.66
CA GLY A 350 7.88 -14.55 28.26
C GLY A 350 6.50 -14.50 27.61
N VAL A 351 6.27 -13.45 26.83
CA VAL A 351 5.08 -13.32 25.95
C VAL A 351 5.58 -13.18 24.52
N GLU A 352 5.03 -13.97 23.61
CA GLU A 352 5.31 -13.88 22.19
C GLU A 352 4.33 -12.91 21.56
N ILE A 353 4.87 -11.93 20.82
CA ILE A 353 4.13 -10.93 20.07
C ILE A 353 4.44 -11.15 18.60
N THR A 354 3.42 -11.45 17.81
CA THR A 354 3.55 -11.76 16.39
C THR A 354 2.93 -10.65 15.57
N LEU A 355 3.69 -10.10 14.63
CA LEU A 355 3.27 -9.05 13.71
C LEU A 355 3.19 -9.62 12.28
N PRO A 356 2.08 -9.39 11.54
CA PRO A 356 1.95 -9.83 10.16
C PRO A 356 2.78 -8.95 9.21
N LEU A 357 3.27 -9.52 8.12
CA LEU A 357 3.88 -8.83 6.97
C LEU A 357 3.70 -9.71 5.73
N ASN A 358 3.96 -9.15 4.55
CA ASN A 358 4.00 -9.93 3.32
C ASN A 358 5.44 -10.36 3.00
N VAL A 359 5.59 -11.40 2.18
CA VAL A 359 6.93 -11.97 1.87
C VAL A 359 7.79 -11.00 1.07
N ARG A 360 7.17 -10.12 0.29
CA ARG A 360 7.86 -9.14 -0.54
C ARG A 360 8.14 -7.83 0.19
N ASP A 361 7.40 -7.53 1.28
CA ASP A 361 7.52 -6.26 1.99
C ASP A 361 8.98 -5.95 2.34
N ASP A 362 9.40 -4.74 2.03
CA ASP A 362 10.66 -4.21 2.50
C ASP A 362 10.57 -3.88 3.99
N VAL A 363 11.35 -4.58 4.80
CA VAL A 363 11.40 -4.31 6.24
C VAL A 363 12.28 -3.09 6.49
N VAL A 364 11.66 -1.92 6.65
CA VAL A 364 12.33 -0.65 6.94
C VAL A 364 12.98 -0.71 8.32
N TRP A 365 12.22 -1.17 9.32
CA TRP A 365 12.71 -1.39 10.66
C TRP A 365 11.84 -2.39 11.42
N ARG A 366 12.45 -3.15 12.32
CA ARG A 366 11.74 -3.99 13.28
C ARG A 366 12.53 -4.19 14.54
N GLY A 367 11.85 -4.22 15.67
CA GLY A 367 12.54 -4.45 16.94
C GLY A 367 11.59 -4.44 18.13
N LYS A 368 12.22 -4.59 19.29
CA LYS A 368 11.56 -4.48 20.58
C LYS A 368 11.91 -3.11 21.19
N LEU A 369 10.87 -2.35 21.58
CA LEU A 369 11.03 -1.08 22.26
C LEU A 369 10.59 -1.23 23.71
N ALA A 370 11.47 -0.83 24.62
CA ALA A 370 11.15 -0.79 26.04
C ALA A 370 10.22 0.39 26.34
N TYR A 371 9.27 0.23 27.24
CA TYR A 371 8.32 1.29 27.54
C TYR A 371 8.99 2.54 28.13
N ASP A 372 10.04 2.37 28.95
CA ASP A 372 10.83 3.50 29.48
C ASP A 372 11.59 4.30 28.40
N TRP A 373 11.77 3.71 27.21
CA TRP A 373 12.32 4.42 26.06
C TRP A 373 11.35 5.49 25.57
N PHE A 374 10.05 5.19 25.47
CA PHE A 374 9.05 6.17 25.04
C PHE A 374 8.94 7.36 25.99
N ASP A 375 9.04 7.13 27.32
CA ASP A 375 9.07 8.24 28.30
C ASP A 375 10.24 9.21 28.06
N ARG A 376 11.40 8.68 27.62
CA ARG A 376 12.60 9.49 27.34
C ARG A 376 12.55 10.22 26.00
N CYS A 377 11.83 9.66 25.03
CA CYS A 377 11.78 10.16 23.66
C CYS A 377 10.46 10.90 23.36
N ASN A 378 9.64 11.13 24.38
CA ASN A 378 8.32 11.74 24.26
C ASN A 378 8.39 13.12 23.57
N GLY A 379 7.73 13.26 22.42
CA GLY A 379 7.71 14.48 21.62
C GLY A 379 8.97 14.74 20.79
N GLU A 380 9.95 13.83 20.78
CA GLU A 380 11.16 13.94 19.96
C GLU A 380 11.09 13.00 18.75
N SER A 381 11.62 13.44 17.60
CA SER A 381 11.73 12.64 16.39
C SER A 381 12.95 11.72 16.46
N TRP A 382 12.75 10.44 16.13
CA TRP A 382 13.78 9.40 16.19
C TRP A 382 13.85 8.58 14.91
N PRO A 383 15.05 8.21 14.45
CA PRO A 383 15.25 7.45 13.24
C PRO A 383 14.96 5.95 13.44
N PHE A 384 14.22 5.38 12.48
CA PHE A 384 13.92 3.95 12.35
C PHE A 384 14.21 3.49 10.92
N GLY A 385 15.47 3.18 10.63
CA GLY A 385 15.91 2.92 9.27
C GLY A 385 15.86 4.19 8.41
N ASP A 386 15.11 4.15 7.33
CA ASP A 386 14.95 5.26 6.39
C ASP A 386 13.71 6.12 6.68
N VAL A 387 13.13 6.01 7.88
CA VAL A 387 12.03 6.84 8.34
C VAL A 387 12.30 7.42 9.73
N ASP A 388 11.74 8.58 10.02
CA ASP A 388 11.73 9.15 11.35
C ASP A 388 10.31 9.13 11.92
N LEU A 389 10.18 8.77 13.21
CA LEU A 389 8.91 8.76 13.95
C LEU A 389 8.98 9.67 15.16
N THR A 390 7.90 10.41 15.40
CA THR A 390 7.70 11.17 16.65
C THR A 390 6.55 10.54 17.42
N PHE A 391 6.81 10.17 18.68
CA PHE A 391 5.81 9.59 19.57
C PHE A 391 5.42 10.59 20.66
N GLU A 392 4.16 10.55 21.09
CA GLU A 392 3.65 11.28 22.24
C GLU A 392 2.92 10.34 23.19
N ILE A 393 3.15 10.52 24.50
CA ILE A 393 2.46 9.77 25.55
C ILE A 393 1.41 10.68 26.17
N VAL A 394 0.18 10.16 26.23
CA VAL A 394 -0.94 10.77 26.96
C VAL A 394 -1.25 9.91 28.18
N GLU A 395 -1.33 10.52 29.36
CA GLU A 395 -1.77 9.87 30.60
C GLU A 395 -3.29 10.01 30.73
N ASN A 396 -3.98 8.87 30.92
CA ASN A 396 -5.44 8.80 31.07
C ASN A 396 -5.87 8.82 32.54
#